data_81a605f58463fbd0052c5ff06c550118
#
_entry.id   81a605f58463fbd0052c5ff06c550118
#
_cell.length_a   1.000
_cell.length_b   1.000
_cell.length_c   1.000
_cell.angle_alpha   90.00
_cell.angle_beta   90.00
_cell.angle_gamma   90.00
#
_symmetry.space_group_name_H-M   'P 1'
#
loop_
_entity.id
_entity.type
_entity.pdbx_description
1 polymer ?
#
loop_
_entity_poly.entity_id
_entity_poly.type
_entity_poly.pdbx_seq_one_letter_code
_entity_poly.pdbx_strand_id
1 'polypeptide(L)'
;MVRGGNKNKRETPARQGFQTSDSEPNKIRASTPYDFEGKNLTPYGGLLPVATMLEKLGFQELVEATITSKRITRVMNLYKFALGLVLGFYVGFQRLNQMRFIAHDPVLTGILGVDALPPQSTLWRFLAGLHLNVPGQILKIQKMFRQRVWDAANVKWKR
;
A
#
# COMPACT_ATOMS: atom_id res chain seq x y z
N MET A 1 -49.84 -15.78 20.02
CA MET A 1 -48.51 -16.39 20.26
C MET A 1 -47.74 -16.40 18.94
N VAL A 2 -46.87 -15.41 18.70
CA VAL A 2 -46.06 -15.29 17.50
C VAL A 2 -44.61 -15.52 17.92
N ARG A 3 -44.02 -16.62 17.43
CA ARG A 3 -42.64 -17.00 17.71
C ARG A 3 -41.68 -16.14 16.88
N GLY A 4 -40.73 -15.53 17.56
CA GLY A 4 -39.71 -14.68 16.99
C GLY A 4 -38.76 -15.39 16.03
N GLY A 5 -38.54 -14.74 14.91
CA GLY A 5 -37.60 -15.17 13.89
C GLY A 5 -36.15 -15.06 14.36
N ASN A 6 -35.46 -16.16 14.22
CA ASN A 6 -34.01 -16.29 14.46
C ASN A 6 -33.25 -15.44 13.41
N LYS A 7 -32.68 -14.33 13.85
CA LYS A 7 -31.77 -13.54 12.99
C LYS A 7 -30.44 -14.29 12.90
N ASN A 8 -30.23 -14.99 11.79
CA ASN A 8 -28.92 -15.51 11.41
C ASN A 8 -27.92 -14.35 11.34
N LYS A 9 -27.18 -14.14 12.42
CA LYS A 9 -25.92 -13.41 12.39
C LYS A 9 -24.99 -14.20 11.46
N ARG A 10 -24.76 -13.67 10.26
CA ARG A 10 -23.62 -14.11 9.44
C ARG A 10 -22.36 -13.79 10.24
N GLU A 11 -21.76 -14.79 10.82
CA GLU A 11 -20.44 -14.69 11.40
C GLU A 11 -19.47 -14.35 10.27
N THR A 12 -18.93 -13.15 10.34
CA THR A 12 -17.81 -12.77 9.49
C THR A 12 -16.64 -13.68 9.85
N PRO A 13 -16.02 -14.39 8.89
CA PRO A 13 -14.89 -15.27 9.20
C PRO A 13 -13.81 -14.43 9.89
N ALA A 14 -13.35 -14.91 11.04
CA ALA A 14 -12.31 -14.28 11.83
C ALA A 14 -11.09 -14.08 10.92
N ARG A 15 -10.67 -12.83 10.76
CA ARG A 15 -9.44 -12.47 10.07
C ARG A 15 -8.28 -13.05 10.89
N GLN A 16 -7.73 -14.18 10.46
CA GLN A 16 -6.47 -14.69 10.99
C GLN A 16 -5.35 -13.82 10.43
N GLY A 17 -5.18 -12.63 11.00
CA GLY A 17 -4.00 -11.82 10.81
C GLY A 17 -2.90 -12.30 11.74
N PHE A 18 -1.68 -12.38 11.27
CA PHE A 18 -0.51 -12.61 12.09
C PHE A 18 -0.47 -11.57 13.22
N GLN A 19 -0.57 -12.03 14.46
CA GLN A 19 -0.40 -11.18 15.64
C GLN A 19 1.08 -10.86 15.79
N THR A 20 1.49 -9.70 15.32
CA THR A 20 2.74 -9.10 15.74
C THR A 20 2.45 -8.18 16.93
N SER A 21 3.25 -8.31 18.00
CA SER A 21 3.05 -7.71 19.31
C SER A 21 3.19 -6.19 19.39
N ASP A 22 3.19 -5.45 18.28
CA ASP A 22 3.34 -4.00 18.26
C ASP A 22 2.19 -3.29 17.55
N SER A 23 1.43 -2.59 18.32
CA SER A 23 0.49 -1.45 18.16
C SER A 23 -0.26 -1.18 16.84
N GLU A 24 0.06 -1.76 15.70
CA GLU A 24 -0.72 -1.72 14.46
C GLU A 24 -1.08 -3.15 14.03
N PRO A 25 -2.28 -3.66 14.40
CA PRO A 25 -2.71 -4.98 13.98
C PRO A 25 -2.75 -5.05 12.45
N ASN A 26 -2.25 -6.14 11.90
CA ASN A 26 -2.23 -6.46 10.47
C ASN A 26 -1.26 -5.66 9.57
N LYS A 27 -0.30 -4.93 10.11
CA LYS A 27 0.72 -4.27 9.26
C LYS A 27 1.77 -5.29 8.81
N ILE A 28 1.94 -5.43 7.50
CA ILE A 28 3.04 -6.19 6.90
C ILE A 28 4.28 -5.30 6.84
N ARG A 29 5.39 -5.80 7.37
CA ARG A 29 6.70 -5.14 7.40
C ARG A 29 7.75 -5.96 6.65
N ALA A 30 8.91 -5.38 6.39
CA ALA A 30 10.04 -6.08 5.77
C ALA A 30 10.50 -7.34 6.53
N SER A 31 10.25 -7.39 7.84
CA SER A 31 10.56 -8.53 8.71
C SER A 31 9.42 -9.55 8.84
N THR A 32 8.26 -9.32 8.23
CA THR A 32 7.13 -10.25 8.31
C THR A 32 7.48 -11.55 7.61
N PRO A 33 7.44 -12.70 8.32
CA PRO A 33 7.73 -13.99 7.71
C PRO A 33 6.68 -14.34 6.66
N TYR A 34 7.12 -14.94 5.57
CA TYR A 34 6.26 -15.49 4.53
C TYR A 34 6.76 -16.87 4.13
N ASP A 35 5.84 -17.74 3.74
CA ASP A 35 6.13 -19.09 3.26
C ASP A 35 5.38 -19.40 1.96
N PHE A 36 5.67 -20.55 1.38
CA PHE A 36 5.03 -21.05 0.18
C PHE A 36 4.25 -22.37 0.45
N GLU A 37 3.87 -22.63 1.69
CA GLU A 37 3.20 -23.86 2.08
C GLU A 37 1.72 -23.95 1.66
N GLY A 38 1.24 -22.98 0.91
CA GLY A 38 -0.11 -22.99 0.34
C GLY A 38 -1.22 -22.56 1.29
N LYS A 39 -0.89 -21.98 2.44
CA LYS A 39 -1.85 -21.38 3.37
C LYS A 39 -2.00 -19.88 3.10
N ASN A 40 -3.26 -19.36 3.15
CA ASN A 40 -3.56 -17.95 2.95
C ASN A 40 -3.04 -17.38 1.62
N LEU A 41 -3.16 -18.15 0.55
CA LEU A 41 -2.69 -17.74 -0.78
C LEU A 41 -3.40 -16.47 -1.27
N THR A 42 -2.61 -15.57 -1.84
CA THR A 42 -3.09 -14.39 -2.53
C THR A 42 -2.44 -14.33 -3.91
N PRO A 43 -3.16 -13.88 -4.96
CA PRO A 43 -2.57 -13.67 -6.27
C PRO A 43 -1.55 -12.52 -6.29
N TYR A 44 -1.49 -11.73 -5.21
CA TYR A 44 -0.65 -10.53 -5.09
C TYR A 44 0.55 -10.71 -4.15
N GLY A 45 0.94 -11.93 -3.81
CA GLY A 45 2.10 -12.23 -2.96
C GLY A 45 3.40 -11.59 -3.45
N GLY A 46 3.55 -11.39 -4.77
CA GLY A 46 4.67 -10.67 -5.37
C GLY A 46 4.83 -9.21 -4.96
N LEU A 47 3.83 -8.61 -4.29
CA LEU A 47 3.93 -7.25 -3.73
C LEU A 47 4.84 -7.18 -2.49
N LEU A 48 5.01 -8.28 -1.75
CA LEU A 48 5.83 -8.31 -0.53
C LEU A 48 7.31 -7.95 -0.80
N PRO A 49 8.01 -8.58 -1.76
CA PRO A 49 9.38 -8.19 -2.09
C PRO A 49 9.51 -6.73 -2.53
N VAL A 50 8.52 -6.23 -3.29
CA VAL A 50 8.51 -4.83 -3.74
C VAL A 50 8.34 -3.88 -2.57
N ALA A 51 7.37 -4.14 -1.67
CA ALA A 51 7.15 -3.35 -0.48
C ALA A 51 8.38 -3.35 0.44
N THR A 52 9.01 -4.51 0.63
CA THR A 52 10.26 -4.66 1.40
C THR A 52 11.41 -3.85 0.79
N MET A 53 11.56 -3.87 -0.53
CA MET A 53 12.56 -3.07 -1.23
C MET A 53 12.31 -1.57 -1.03
N LEU A 54 11.07 -1.12 -1.22
CA LEU A 54 10.69 0.29 -1.04
C LEU A 54 10.97 0.77 0.39
N GLU A 55 10.66 -0.05 1.39
CA GLU A 55 10.92 0.24 2.80
C GLU A 55 12.42 0.35 3.09
N LYS A 56 13.22 -0.65 2.68
CA LYS A 56 14.68 -0.67 2.87
C LYS A 56 15.38 0.49 2.20
N LEU A 57 14.87 0.97 1.07
CA LEU A 57 15.41 2.12 0.35
C LEU A 57 14.86 3.47 0.83
N GLY A 58 14.05 3.47 1.90
CA GLY A 58 13.52 4.69 2.51
C GLY A 58 12.57 5.46 1.58
N PHE A 59 11.74 4.77 0.82
CA PHE A 59 10.79 5.41 -0.10
C PHE A 59 9.78 6.31 0.62
N GLN A 60 9.34 5.93 1.82
CA GLN A 60 8.45 6.76 2.64
C GLN A 60 9.05 8.13 2.92
N GLU A 61 10.28 8.19 3.40
CA GLU A 61 10.99 9.44 3.70
C GLU A 61 11.09 10.34 2.48
N LEU A 62 11.40 9.76 1.31
CA LEU A 62 11.50 10.50 0.06
C LEU A 62 10.16 11.12 -0.35
N VAL A 63 9.07 10.38 -0.22
CA VAL A 63 7.72 10.84 -0.54
C VAL A 63 7.30 11.95 0.41
N GLU A 64 7.42 11.75 1.73
CA GLU A 64 6.99 12.70 2.76
C GLU A 64 7.84 13.99 2.76
N ALA A 65 9.14 13.90 2.46
CA ALA A 65 10.02 15.05 2.37
C ALA A 65 9.87 15.85 1.06
N THR A 66 9.35 15.23 0.00
CA THR A 66 9.36 15.87 -1.32
C THR A 66 7.98 16.33 -1.76
N ILE A 67 6.92 15.54 -1.51
CA ILE A 67 5.57 15.90 -1.95
C ILE A 67 4.90 16.83 -0.95
N THR A 68 4.60 18.02 -1.40
CA THR A 68 3.84 18.99 -0.61
C THR A 68 2.35 18.83 -0.91
N SER A 69 1.60 18.30 0.04
CA SER A 69 0.14 18.21 -0.05
C SER A 69 -0.51 18.88 1.15
N LYS A 70 -1.46 19.78 0.88
CA LYS A 70 -2.27 20.42 1.93
C LYS A 70 -3.41 19.52 2.42
N ARG A 71 -3.64 18.39 1.76
CA ARG A 71 -4.78 17.54 2.03
C ARG A 71 -4.38 16.38 2.93
N ILE A 72 -4.82 16.43 4.17
CA ILE A 72 -4.75 15.34 5.12
C ILE A 72 -6.08 14.59 5.09
N THR A 73 -6.07 13.31 4.78
CA THR A 73 -7.25 12.45 4.90
C THR A 73 -7.17 11.67 6.21
N ARG A 74 -8.33 11.43 6.84
CA ARG A 74 -8.39 10.69 8.11
C ARG A 74 -8.05 9.19 7.96
N VAL A 75 -8.24 8.64 6.76
CA VAL A 75 -8.12 7.18 6.51
C VAL A 75 -6.71 6.78 6.08
N MET A 76 -6.09 7.61 5.24
CA MET A 76 -4.76 7.33 4.70
C MET A 76 -3.94 8.61 4.61
N ASN A 77 -2.67 8.54 5.01
CA ASN A 77 -1.73 9.62 4.79
C ASN A 77 -1.27 9.68 3.32
N LEU A 78 -0.55 10.73 2.96
CA LEU A 78 0.00 10.94 1.62
C LEU A 78 0.80 9.74 1.12
N TYR A 79 1.67 9.20 1.98
CA TYR A 79 2.51 8.07 1.65
C TYR A 79 1.70 6.82 1.31
N LYS A 80 0.70 6.47 2.12
CA LYS A 80 -0.17 5.30 1.88
C LYS A 80 -0.94 5.42 0.57
N PHE A 81 -1.40 6.63 0.20
CA PHE A 81 -2.01 6.87 -1.12
C PHE A 81 -1.01 6.67 -2.26
N ALA A 82 0.18 7.25 -2.14
CA ALA A 82 1.23 7.10 -3.15
C ALA A 82 1.65 5.63 -3.29
N LEU A 83 1.89 4.94 -2.18
CA LEU A 83 2.26 3.53 -2.17
C LEU A 83 1.16 2.65 -2.77
N GLY A 84 -0.11 2.86 -2.40
CA GLY A 84 -1.23 2.12 -2.96
C GLY A 84 -1.34 2.26 -4.48
N LEU A 85 -1.12 3.47 -5.01
CA LEU A 85 -1.09 3.70 -6.46
C LEU A 85 0.11 3.02 -7.12
N VAL A 86 1.30 3.11 -6.54
CA VAL A 86 2.51 2.44 -7.06
C VAL A 86 2.31 0.92 -7.12
N LEU A 87 1.79 0.32 -6.04
CA LEU A 87 1.51 -1.11 -6.00
C LEU A 87 0.40 -1.50 -6.98
N GLY A 88 -0.63 -0.68 -7.15
CA GLY A 88 -1.68 -0.90 -8.16
C GLY A 88 -1.12 -0.88 -9.59
N PHE A 89 -0.24 0.06 -9.92
CA PHE A 89 0.44 0.09 -11.23
C PHE A 89 1.37 -1.12 -11.41
N TYR A 90 2.07 -1.53 -10.36
CA TYR A 90 2.93 -2.70 -10.40
C TYR A 90 2.14 -3.99 -10.69
N VAL A 91 0.93 -4.12 -10.19
CA VAL A 91 -0.02 -5.21 -10.50
C VAL A 91 -0.53 -5.14 -11.95
N GLY A 92 -0.32 -4.02 -12.63
CA GLY A 92 -0.73 -3.81 -14.03
C GLY A 92 -2.04 -3.05 -14.20
N PHE A 93 -2.55 -2.41 -13.16
CA PHE A 93 -3.77 -1.61 -13.28
C PHE A 93 -3.51 -0.29 -14.01
N GLN A 94 -4.30 -0.05 -15.03
CA GLN A 94 -4.23 1.17 -15.85
C GLN A 94 -5.31 2.20 -15.48
N ARG A 95 -6.30 1.81 -14.70
CA ARG A 95 -7.46 2.65 -14.35
C ARG A 95 -7.73 2.57 -12.85
N LEU A 96 -8.09 3.71 -12.25
CA LEU A 96 -8.39 3.78 -10.82
C LEU A 96 -9.55 2.87 -10.39
N ASN A 97 -10.52 2.60 -11.27
CA ASN A 97 -11.62 1.70 -10.94
C ASN A 97 -11.19 0.24 -10.74
N GLN A 98 -10.03 -0.14 -11.29
CA GLN A 98 -9.48 -1.48 -11.11
C GLN A 98 -8.93 -1.70 -9.69
N MET A 99 -8.62 -0.64 -8.95
CA MET A 99 -8.19 -0.72 -7.56
C MET A 99 -9.22 -1.42 -6.65
N ARG A 100 -10.51 -1.45 -7.05
CA ARG A 100 -11.55 -2.19 -6.34
C ARG A 100 -11.28 -3.70 -6.24
N PHE A 101 -10.56 -4.28 -7.22
CA PHE A 101 -10.28 -5.71 -7.24
C PHE A 101 -9.30 -6.14 -6.15
N ILE A 102 -8.44 -5.21 -5.70
CA ILE A 102 -7.46 -5.44 -4.64
C ILE A 102 -7.82 -4.69 -3.35
N ALA A 103 -8.97 -4.02 -3.30
CA ALA A 103 -9.34 -3.15 -2.19
C ALA A 103 -9.40 -3.87 -0.82
N HIS A 104 -9.66 -5.17 -0.83
CA HIS A 104 -9.76 -6.01 0.35
C HIS A 104 -8.72 -7.14 0.36
N ASP A 105 -7.73 -7.10 -0.53
CA ASP A 105 -6.67 -8.09 -0.53
C ASP A 105 -5.84 -7.97 0.75
N PRO A 106 -5.63 -9.08 1.49
CA PRO A 106 -4.97 -9.06 2.80
C PRO A 106 -3.51 -8.62 2.72
N VAL A 107 -2.81 -8.92 1.61
CA VAL A 107 -1.42 -8.49 1.43
C VAL A 107 -1.35 -6.99 1.21
N LEU A 108 -2.17 -6.45 0.31
CA LEU A 108 -2.14 -5.01 0.04
C LEU A 108 -2.60 -4.20 1.24
N THR A 109 -3.72 -4.58 1.87
CA THR A 109 -4.23 -3.88 3.05
C THR A 109 -3.26 -3.99 4.22
N GLY A 110 -2.59 -5.13 4.38
CA GLY A 110 -1.55 -5.33 5.38
C GLY A 110 -0.30 -4.48 5.13
N ILE A 111 0.18 -4.39 3.88
CA ILE A 111 1.32 -3.50 3.52
C ILE A 111 0.96 -2.03 3.82
N LEU A 112 -0.24 -1.61 3.49
CA LEU A 112 -0.69 -0.23 3.70
C LEU A 112 -1.10 0.04 5.15
N GLY A 113 -1.32 -1.00 5.96
CA GLY A 113 -1.85 -0.87 7.32
C GLY A 113 -3.23 -0.18 7.34
N VAL A 114 -4.15 -0.65 6.50
CA VAL A 114 -5.54 -0.17 6.39
C VAL A 114 -6.51 -1.33 6.29
N ASP A 115 -7.76 -1.13 6.67
CA ASP A 115 -8.79 -2.18 6.57
C ASP A 115 -9.23 -2.45 5.13
N ALA A 116 -9.25 -1.41 4.31
CA ALA A 116 -9.57 -1.47 2.90
C ALA A 116 -9.01 -0.26 2.16
N LEU A 117 -8.79 -0.40 0.86
CA LEU A 117 -8.49 0.76 0.02
C LEU A 117 -9.71 1.69 -0.08
N PRO A 118 -9.49 3.00 -0.16
CA PRO A 118 -10.57 3.94 -0.36
C PRO A 118 -11.24 3.75 -1.73
N PRO A 119 -12.52 4.12 -1.85
CA PRO A 119 -13.24 4.06 -3.12
C PRO A 119 -12.55 4.88 -4.22
N GLN A 120 -12.78 4.52 -5.49
CA GLN A 120 -12.25 5.23 -6.65
C GLN A 120 -12.47 6.75 -6.58
N SER A 121 -13.64 7.20 -6.13
CA SER A 121 -13.95 8.62 -6.00
C SER A 121 -13.02 9.36 -5.04
N THR A 122 -12.57 8.69 -3.98
CA THR A 122 -11.62 9.24 -3.01
C THR A 122 -10.21 9.27 -3.59
N LEU A 123 -9.78 8.22 -4.28
CA LEU A 123 -8.51 8.18 -5.02
C LEU A 123 -8.46 9.29 -6.08
N TRP A 124 -9.54 9.44 -6.84
CA TRP A 124 -9.63 10.50 -7.85
C TRP A 124 -9.55 11.91 -7.23
N ARG A 125 -10.32 12.16 -6.15
CA ARG A 125 -10.25 13.45 -5.44
C ARG A 125 -8.86 13.73 -4.86
N PHE A 126 -8.17 12.69 -4.41
CA PHE A 126 -6.78 12.82 -3.96
C PHE A 126 -5.88 13.28 -5.10
N LEU A 127 -5.92 12.61 -6.26
CA LEU A 127 -5.15 12.98 -7.43
C LEU A 127 -5.51 14.38 -7.97
N ALA A 128 -6.81 14.69 -8.06
CA ALA A 128 -7.29 16.00 -8.50
C ALA A 128 -6.91 17.14 -7.53
N GLY A 129 -6.66 16.83 -6.27
CA GLY A 129 -6.23 17.79 -5.25
C GLY A 129 -4.71 18.00 -5.19
N LEU A 130 -3.93 17.28 -6.01
CA LEU A 130 -2.50 17.48 -6.08
C LEU A 130 -2.17 18.79 -6.86
N HIS A 131 -1.20 19.52 -6.34
CA HIS A 131 -0.76 20.77 -6.98
C HIS A 131 0.01 20.51 -8.28
N LEU A 132 0.02 21.48 -9.20
CA LEU A 132 0.72 21.40 -10.49
C LEU A 132 2.23 21.13 -10.38
N ASN A 133 2.82 21.42 -9.23
CA ASN A 133 4.24 21.14 -8.97
C ASN A 133 4.55 19.65 -8.68
N VAL A 134 3.53 18.82 -8.41
CA VAL A 134 3.72 17.42 -8.03
C VAL A 134 4.42 16.60 -9.10
N PRO A 135 4.19 16.76 -10.41
CA PRO A 135 4.97 16.05 -11.41
C PRO A 135 6.47 16.26 -11.29
N GLY A 136 6.91 17.51 -11.07
CA GLY A 136 8.32 17.83 -10.82
C GLY A 136 8.86 17.19 -9.53
N GLN A 137 8.05 17.14 -8.49
CA GLN A 137 8.38 16.47 -7.23
C GLN A 137 8.52 14.97 -7.40
N ILE A 138 7.67 14.33 -8.20
CA ILE A 138 7.75 12.89 -8.53
C ILE A 138 9.06 12.60 -9.29
N LEU A 139 9.43 13.42 -10.26
CA LEU A 139 10.72 13.27 -10.97
C LEU A 139 11.91 13.40 -10.02
N LYS A 140 11.84 14.30 -9.05
CA LYS A 140 12.86 14.43 -8.00
C LYS A 140 12.95 13.16 -7.15
N ILE A 141 11.81 12.62 -6.68
CA ILE A 141 11.75 11.35 -5.95
C ILE A 141 12.37 10.23 -6.78
N GLN A 142 11.97 10.10 -8.06
CA GLN A 142 12.50 9.08 -8.95
C GLN A 142 14.03 9.15 -9.08
N LYS A 143 14.59 10.36 -9.21
CA LYS A 143 16.03 10.57 -9.29
C LYS A 143 16.73 10.14 -7.99
N MET A 144 16.23 10.58 -6.85
CA MET A 144 16.80 10.26 -5.53
C MET A 144 16.67 8.77 -5.21
N PHE A 145 15.53 8.17 -5.52
CA PHE A 145 15.30 6.75 -5.30
C PHE A 145 16.23 5.88 -6.16
N ARG A 146 16.37 6.22 -7.45
CA ARG A 146 17.30 5.56 -8.36
C ARG A 146 18.74 5.65 -7.86
N GLN A 147 19.16 6.80 -7.31
CA GLN A 147 20.48 6.94 -6.72
C GLN A 147 20.67 5.96 -5.55
N ARG A 148 19.71 5.86 -4.63
CA ARG A 148 19.76 4.90 -3.51
C ARG A 148 19.86 3.46 -4.00
N VAL A 149 19.15 3.10 -5.07
CA VAL A 149 19.25 1.76 -5.69
C VAL A 149 20.65 1.49 -6.21
N TRP A 150 21.25 2.46 -6.89
CA TRP A 150 22.61 2.32 -7.44
C TRP A 150 23.66 2.24 -6.32
N ASP A 151 23.52 3.04 -5.29
CA ASP A 151 24.42 3.00 -4.14
C ASP A 151 24.31 1.65 -3.41
N ALA A 152 23.11 1.14 -3.21
CA ALA A 152 22.89 -0.17 -2.62
C ALA A 152 23.43 -1.33 -3.48
N ALA A 153 23.39 -1.18 -4.80
CA ALA A 153 23.91 -2.17 -5.75
C ALA A 153 25.41 -1.99 -6.06
N ASN A 154 26.10 -1.03 -5.41
CA ASN A 154 27.51 -0.69 -5.66
C ASN A 154 27.84 -0.42 -7.14
N VAL A 155 26.89 0.17 -7.88
CA VAL A 155 27.08 0.50 -9.29
C VAL A 155 28.07 1.68 -9.41
N LYS A 156 29.28 1.39 -9.89
CA LYS A 156 30.28 2.44 -10.18
C LYS A 156 30.08 2.93 -11.62
N TRP A 157 29.65 4.18 -11.77
CA TRP A 157 29.64 4.81 -13.08
C TRP A 157 31.07 5.15 -13.51
N LYS A 158 31.52 4.54 -14.60
CA LYS A 158 32.69 5.07 -15.32
C LYS A 158 32.20 6.31 -16.08
N ARG A 159 32.72 7.49 -15.72
CA ARG A 159 32.61 8.70 -16.53
C ARG A 159 33.44 8.56 -17.78
#